data_bffaf3f58f7f36b32b6472a372b23380
#
_entry.id   bffaf3f58f7f36b32b6472a372b23380
#
_cell.length_a   1.000
_cell.length_b   1.000
_cell.length_c   1.000
_cell.angle_alpha   90.00
_cell.angle_beta   90.00
_cell.angle_gamma   90.00
#
_symmetry.space_group_name_H-M   'P 1'
#
loop_
_entity.id
_entity.type
_entity.pdbx_description
1 polymer ?
#
loop_
_entity_poly.entity_id
_entity_poly.type
_entity_poly.pdbx_seq_one_letter_code
_entity_poly.pdbx_strand_id
1 'polypeptide(L)'
;PTKDAIMNFIHFRDSVNLPMYMGEIGHNTDEWQAAFCQTMQENNIGYTFWPYKKKDNSCFMGIKEPENWDKVMAFSEAPRATYKEIRDARPDQELMRKAMLDFIENSKCENCIPQVGYIHSLGLQVK
;
A
#
# COMPACT_ATOMS: atom_id res chain seq x y z
N PRO A 1 -3.76 11.38 14.47
CA PRO A 1 -2.56 12.15 14.83
C PRO A 1 -2.93 13.60 15.04
N THR A 2 -2.25 14.22 15.98
CA THR A 2 -2.47 15.62 16.34
C THR A 2 -1.21 16.43 16.01
N LYS A 3 -1.34 17.77 15.97
CA LYS A 3 -0.21 18.67 15.82
C LYS A 3 0.90 18.36 16.85
N ASP A 4 0.55 18.03 18.08
CA ASP A 4 1.52 17.71 19.14
C ASP A 4 2.43 16.55 18.77
N ALA A 5 1.92 15.55 18.05
CA ALA A 5 2.70 14.40 17.61
C ALA A 5 3.81 14.75 16.60
N ILE A 6 3.70 15.89 15.93
CA ILE A 6 4.67 16.36 14.93
C ILE A 6 5.41 17.64 15.32
N MET A 7 5.23 18.13 16.56
CA MET A 7 5.82 19.40 17.02
C MET A 7 7.34 19.43 16.90
N ASN A 8 8.02 18.32 17.19
CA ASN A 8 9.49 18.25 17.05
C ASN A 8 9.95 18.49 15.61
N PHE A 9 9.22 17.97 14.64
CA PHE A 9 9.51 18.18 13.21
C PHE A 9 9.21 19.63 12.79
N ILE A 10 8.12 20.22 13.30
CA ILE A 10 7.78 21.62 13.06
C ILE A 10 8.85 22.53 13.62
N HIS A 11 9.27 22.33 14.87
CA HIS A 11 10.34 23.12 15.49
C HIS A 11 11.68 23.01 14.72
N PHE A 12 12.02 21.80 14.28
CA PHE A 12 13.20 21.61 13.45
C PHE A 12 13.10 22.39 12.13
N ARG A 13 11.98 22.21 11.39
CA ARG A 13 11.70 22.95 10.15
C ARG A 13 11.89 24.45 10.33
N ASP A 14 11.27 25.00 11.38
CA ASP A 14 11.27 26.44 11.64
C ASP A 14 12.67 26.93 12.05
N SER A 15 13.45 26.10 12.78
CA SER A 15 14.82 26.45 13.18
C SER A 15 15.79 26.55 12.02
N VAL A 16 15.59 25.77 10.97
CA VAL A 16 16.44 25.76 9.76
C VAL A 16 15.85 26.55 8.60
N ASN A 17 14.60 27.02 8.74
CA ASN A 17 13.84 27.75 7.74
C ASN A 17 13.79 27.02 6.37
N LEU A 18 13.55 25.71 6.38
CA LEU A 18 13.43 24.88 5.20
C LEU A 18 12.05 24.25 5.11
N PRO A 19 11.49 24.03 3.90
CA PRO A 19 10.24 23.32 3.75
C PRO A 19 10.38 21.87 4.22
N MET A 20 9.28 21.31 4.75
CA MET A 20 9.19 19.91 5.13
C MET A 20 8.26 19.15 4.18
N TYR A 21 8.60 17.91 3.93
CA TYR A 21 7.81 17.00 3.13
C TYR A 21 7.79 15.60 3.75
N MET A 22 6.59 15.04 3.93
CA MET A 22 6.40 13.67 4.38
C MET A 22 6.38 12.74 3.16
N GLY A 23 7.46 12.02 2.94
CA GLY A 23 7.69 11.22 1.73
C GLY A 23 6.77 10.01 1.61
N GLU A 24 6.16 9.57 2.71
CA GLU A 24 5.26 8.42 2.72
C GLU A 24 4.28 8.50 3.89
N ILE A 25 2.98 8.39 3.59
CA ILE A 25 1.91 8.27 4.58
C ILE A 25 0.93 7.15 4.14
N GLY A 26 0.25 6.52 5.07
CA GLY A 26 -0.76 5.51 4.80
C GLY A 26 -0.57 4.24 5.63
N HIS A 27 -1.12 3.13 5.15
CA HIS A 27 -1.09 1.83 5.81
C HIS A 27 -1.69 1.85 7.23
N ASN A 28 -2.79 2.61 7.38
CA ASN A 28 -3.55 2.76 8.61
C ASN A 28 -5.06 2.80 8.28
N THR A 29 -5.92 3.10 9.25
CA THR A 29 -7.35 3.27 8.97
C THR A 29 -7.61 4.56 8.18
N ASP A 30 -8.71 4.60 7.45
CA ASP A 30 -9.10 5.76 6.65
C ASP A 30 -9.29 7.01 7.53
N GLU A 31 -9.85 6.85 8.74
CA GLU A 31 -10.02 7.95 9.71
C GLU A 31 -8.68 8.49 10.20
N TRP A 32 -7.73 7.61 10.50
CA TRP A 32 -6.39 8.02 10.90
C TRP A 32 -5.71 8.80 9.77
N GLN A 33 -5.83 8.28 8.53
CA GLN A 33 -5.21 8.91 7.36
C GLN A 33 -5.81 10.28 7.07
N ALA A 34 -7.15 10.42 7.16
CA ALA A 34 -7.82 11.71 6.99
C ALA A 34 -7.34 12.74 8.01
N ALA A 35 -7.28 12.36 9.30
CA ALA A 35 -6.78 13.23 10.36
C ALA A 35 -5.30 13.60 10.16
N PHE A 36 -4.47 12.65 9.65
CA PHE A 36 -3.06 12.92 9.37
C PHE A 36 -2.90 13.89 8.20
N CYS A 37 -3.63 13.68 7.10
CA CYS A 37 -3.61 14.58 5.94
C CYS A 37 -4.03 16.01 6.34
N GLN A 38 -5.09 16.14 7.13
CA GLN A 38 -5.52 17.43 7.66
C GLN A 38 -4.43 18.09 8.51
N THR A 39 -3.80 17.34 9.42
CA THR A 39 -2.69 17.85 10.25
C THR A 39 -1.52 18.35 9.39
N MET A 40 -1.17 17.64 8.31
CA MET A 40 -0.10 18.06 7.39
C MET A 40 -0.47 19.37 6.69
N GLN A 41 -1.69 19.45 6.13
CA GLN A 41 -2.19 20.65 5.42
C GLN A 41 -2.23 21.88 6.32
N GLU A 42 -2.77 21.75 7.54
CA GLU A 42 -2.86 22.84 8.53
C GLU A 42 -1.48 23.38 8.97
N ASN A 43 -0.42 22.57 8.81
CA ASN A 43 0.94 22.95 9.19
C ASN A 43 1.86 23.20 7.99
N ASN A 44 1.32 23.33 6.77
CA ASN A 44 2.06 23.57 5.53
C ASN A 44 3.16 22.52 5.29
N ILE A 45 2.85 21.24 5.51
CA ILE A 45 3.74 20.12 5.25
C ILE A 45 3.21 19.36 4.02
N GLY A 46 4.03 19.26 2.98
CA GLY A 46 3.72 18.42 1.83
C GLY A 46 3.78 16.93 2.18
N TYR A 47 2.99 16.10 1.49
CA TYR A 47 2.99 14.65 1.73
C TYR A 47 2.67 13.85 0.47
N THR A 48 3.08 12.56 0.47
CA THR A 48 2.73 11.56 -0.53
C THR A 48 2.10 10.36 0.16
N PHE A 49 1.04 9.81 -0.41
CA PHE A 49 0.41 8.61 0.12
C PHE A 49 1.11 7.32 -0.34
N TRP A 50 0.97 6.26 0.47
CA TRP A 50 1.44 4.90 0.22
C TRP A 50 0.45 3.86 0.72
N PRO A 51 0.18 2.77 -0.03
CA PRO A 51 0.64 2.52 -1.40
C PRO A 51 -0.41 2.95 -2.44
N TYR A 52 0.05 3.13 -3.70
CA TYR A 52 -0.87 3.39 -4.82
C TYR A 52 -1.66 2.13 -5.19
N LYS A 53 -1.01 0.98 -5.31
CA LYS A 53 -1.64 -0.31 -5.61
C LYS A 53 -1.26 -1.38 -4.61
N LYS A 54 -2.24 -2.19 -4.20
CA LYS A 54 -2.03 -3.32 -3.31
C LYS A 54 -3.17 -4.33 -3.46
N LYS A 55 -2.96 -5.56 -2.99
CA LYS A 55 -3.98 -6.61 -2.99
C LYS A 55 -5.08 -6.44 -1.92
N ASP A 56 -4.91 -5.55 -0.98
CA ASP A 56 -5.89 -5.24 0.08
C ASP A 56 -6.52 -3.85 -0.06
N ASN A 57 -7.34 -3.46 0.91
CA ASN A 57 -8.10 -2.21 0.89
C ASN A 57 -7.29 -0.97 1.37
N SER A 58 -6.11 -1.17 1.96
CA SER A 58 -5.27 -0.08 2.47
C SER A 58 -4.39 0.52 1.37
N CYS A 59 -5.01 0.94 0.26
CA CYS A 59 -4.33 1.48 -0.91
C CYS A 59 -5.30 2.31 -1.77
N PHE A 60 -4.76 3.04 -2.74
CA PHE A 60 -5.58 3.84 -3.66
C PHE A 60 -6.36 2.95 -4.65
N MET A 61 -5.70 1.94 -5.21
CA MET A 61 -6.27 1.00 -6.18
C MET A 61 -6.05 -0.44 -5.70
N GLY A 62 -7.12 -1.17 -5.41
CA GLY A 62 -7.07 -2.57 -5.02
C GLY A 62 -6.87 -3.50 -6.21
N ILE A 63 -5.91 -4.41 -6.10
CA ILE A 63 -5.69 -5.47 -7.10
C ILE A 63 -6.54 -6.68 -6.71
N LYS A 64 -7.39 -7.15 -7.61
CA LYS A 64 -8.18 -8.37 -7.41
C LYS A 64 -7.25 -9.58 -7.33
N GLU A 65 -7.42 -10.39 -6.29
CA GLU A 65 -6.65 -11.61 -6.10
C GLU A 65 -6.94 -12.62 -7.23
N PRO A 66 -5.90 -13.16 -7.88
CA PRO A 66 -6.06 -14.20 -8.89
C PRO A 66 -6.54 -15.52 -8.29
N GLU A 67 -7.15 -16.35 -9.11
CA GLU A 67 -7.42 -17.74 -8.76
C GLU A 67 -6.11 -18.49 -8.40
N ASN A 68 -6.15 -19.32 -7.37
CA ASN A 68 -5.00 -20.08 -6.85
C ASN A 68 -3.81 -19.23 -6.36
N TRP A 69 -4.00 -17.97 -6.04
CA TRP A 69 -2.94 -17.12 -5.48
C TRP A 69 -2.48 -17.62 -4.10
N ASP A 70 -3.38 -18.24 -3.34
CA ASP A 70 -3.08 -18.94 -2.09
C ASP A 70 -1.96 -19.98 -2.25
N LYS A 71 -1.94 -20.74 -3.35
CA LYS A 71 -0.89 -21.71 -3.65
C LYS A 71 0.45 -21.05 -3.99
N VAL A 72 0.42 -19.89 -4.65
CA VAL A 72 1.63 -19.08 -4.89
C VAL A 72 2.20 -18.61 -3.56
N MET A 73 1.36 -18.09 -2.67
CA MET A 73 1.78 -17.62 -1.34
C MET A 73 2.31 -18.77 -0.49
N ALA A 74 1.59 -19.90 -0.41
CA ALA A 74 2.04 -21.08 0.32
C ALA A 74 3.42 -21.56 -0.15
N PHE A 75 3.68 -21.56 -1.46
CA PHE A 75 5.00 -21.89 -1.99
C PHE A 75 6.05 -20.84 -1.62
N SER A 76 5.71 -19.57 -1.61
CA SER A 76 6.66 -18.49 -1.25
C SER A 76 7.10 -18.57 0.22
N GLU A 77 6.23 -19.05 1.09
CA GLU A 77 6.43 -19.17 2.54
C GLU A 77 6.95 -20.56 2.98
N ALA A 78 6.98 -21.52 2.06
CA ALA A 78 7.45 -22.87 2.34
C ALA A 78 8.94 -22.92 2.74
N PRO A 79 9.38 -23.92 3.54
CA PRO A 79 10.78 -24.12 3.89
C PRO A 79 11.66 -24.24 2.63
N ARG A 80 12.84 -23.62 2.66
CA ARG A 80 13.77 -23.50 1.51
C ARG A 80 15.21 -23.85 1.85
N ALA A 81 15.44 -24.61 2.92
CA ALA A 81 16.79 -24.98 3.35
C ALA A 81 17.46 -25.98 2.40
N THR A 82 16.67 -26.80 1.71
CA THR A 82 17.17 -27.83 0.78
C THR A 82 16.45 -27.79 -0.57
N TYR A 83 17.10 -28.27 -1.63
CA TYR A 83 16.45 -28.46 -2.94
C TYR A 83 15.27 -29.41 -2.89
N LYS A 84 15.28 -30.38 -1.97
CA LYS A 84 14.17 -31.31 -1.78
C LYS A 84 12.93 -30.56 -1.28
N GLU A 85 13.06 -29.72 -0.25
CA GLU A 85 11.96 -28.92 0.28
C GLU A 85 11.35 -28.01 -0.79
N ILE A 86 12.21 -27.29 -1.54
CA ILE A 86 11.74 -26.40 -2.62
C ILE A 86 10.98 -27.18 -3.69
N ARG A 87 11.50 -28.34 -4.11
CA ARG A 87 10.85 -29.17 -5.13
C ARG A 87 9.52 -29.74 -4.65
N ASP A 88 9.48 -30.25 -3.41
CA ASP A 88 8.32 -30.92 -2.86
C ASP A 88 7.18 -29.91 -2.55
N ALA A 89 7.51 -28.65 -2.24
CA ALA A 89 6.56 -27.58 -2.01
C ALA A 89 6.05 -26.91 -3.30
N ARG A 90 6.70 -27.16 -4.46
CA ARG A 90 6.38 -26.46 -5.71
C ARG A 90 5.01 -26.90 -6.25
N PRO A 91 4.07 -25.96 -6.45
CA PRO A 91 2.82 -26.26 -7.14
C PRO A 91 3.04 -26.64 -8.61
N ASP A 92 1.97 -27.07 -9.25
CA ASP A 92 1.94 -27.27 -10.69
C ASP A 92 2.41 -26.02 -11.46
N GLN A 93 3.25 -26.20 -12.47
CA GLN A 93 3.88 -25.11 -13.19
C GLN A 93 2.88 -24.27 -13.99
N GLU A 94 1.89 -24.90 -14.62
CA GLU A 94 0.88 -24.18 -15.41
C GLU A 94 -0.07 -23.39 -14.51
N LEU A 95 -0.42 -23.94 -13.35
CA LEU A 95 -1.19 -23.24 -12.33
C LEU A 95 -0.44 -21.99 -11.86
N MET A 96 0.83 -22.12 -11.51
CA MET A 96 1.68 -20.99 -11.09
C MET A 96 1.77 -19.93 -12.18
N ARG A 97 2.03 -20.35 -13.41
CA ARG A 97 2.13 -19.46 -14.56
C ARG A 97 0.82 -18.70 -14.78
N LYS A 98 -0.32 -19.38 -14.72
CA LYS A 98 -1.64 -18.77 -14.87
C LYS A 98 -1.88 -17.74 -13.77
N ALA A 99 -1.68 -18.10 -12.50
CA ALA A 99 -1.87 -17.20 -11.37
C ALA A 99 -1.01 -15.92 -11.48
N MET A 100 0.24 -16.06 -11.92
CA MET A 100 1.14 -14.91 -12.13
C MET A 100 0.69 -14.02 -13.30
N LEU A 101 0.24 -14.61 -14.41
CA LEU A 101 -0.29 -13.83 -15.55
C LEU A 101 -1.61 -13.13 -15.20
N ASP A 102 -2.50 -13.81 -14.47
CA ASP A 102 -3.74 -13.21 -13.97
C ASP A 102 -3.45 -12.06 -12.99
N PHE A 103 -2.41 -12.17 -12.16
CA PHE A 103 -1.98 -11.07 -11.28
C PHE A 103 -1.51 -9.86 -12.09
N ILE A 104 -0.72 -10.08 -13.14
CA ILE A 104 -0.28 -9.00 -14.04
C ILE A 104 -1.50 -8.34 -14.70
N GLU A 105 -2.45 -9.13 -15.20
CA GLU A 105 -3.68 -8.61 -15.83
C GLU A 105 -4.52 -7.80 -14.81
N ASN A 106 -4.75 -8.36 -13.62
CA ASN A 106 -5.52 -7.70 -12.56
C ASN A 106 -4.84 -6.43 -12.02
N SER A 107 -3.54 -6.28 -12.21
CA SER A 107 -2.80 -5.08 -11.79
C SER A 107 -2.80 -3.93 -12.80
N LYS A 108 -3.39 -4.11 -13.99
CA LYS A 108 -3.65 -3.00 -14.90
C LYS A 108 -4.65 -2.02 -14.29
N CYS A 109 -4.48 -0.71 -14.53
CA CYS A 109 -5.32 0.30 -13.91
C CYS A 109 -6.81 0.11 -14.18
N GLU A 110 -7.17 -0.27 -15.39
CA GLU A 110 -8.54 -0.55 -15.83
C GLU A 110 -9.20 -1.74 -15.12
N ASN A 111 -8.42 -2.65 -14.55
CA ASN A 111 -8.87 -3.85 -13.84
C ASN A 111 -8.80 -3.71 -12.31
N CYS A 112 -8.20 -2.64 -11.81
CA CYS A 112 -8.12 -2.36 -10.39
C CYS A 112 -9.42 -1.77 -9.84
N ILE A 113 -9.67 -1.97 -8.56
CA ILE A 113 -10.86 -1.48 -7.85
C ILE A 113 -10.46 -0.24 -7.05
N PRO A 114 -11.01 0.96 -7.37
CA PRO A 114 -10.78 2.15 -6.56
C PRO A 114 -11.25 1.92 -5.11
N GLN A 115 -10.38 2.17 -4.14
CA GLN A 115 -10.69 2.05 -2.72
C GLN A 115 -11.26 3.39 -2.23
N VAL A 116 -12.58 3.53 -2.31
CA VAL A 116 -13.28 4.80 -2.10
C VAL A 116 -13.01 5.41 -0.72
N GLY A 117 -13.00 4.61 0.34
CA GLY A 117 -12.68 5.07 1.69
C GLY A 117 -11.28 5.66 1.78
N TYR A 118 -10.30 4.92 1.26
CA TYR A 118 -8.90 5.37 1.19
C TYR A 118 -8.76 6.67 0.37
N ILE A 119 -9.42 6.75 -0.79
CA ILE A 119 -9.37 7.93 -1.66
C ILE A 119 -9.99 9.15 -0.96
N HIS A 120 -11.14 8.97 -0.30
CA HIS A 120 -11.79 10.05 0.47
C HIS A 120 -10.94 10.51 1.65
N SER A 121 -10.22 9.61 2.32
CA SER A 121 -9.32 9.96 3.43
C SER A 121 -8.15 10.86 3.01
N LEU A 122 -7.79 10.85 1.73
CA LEU A 122 -6.82 11.77 1.13
C LEU A 122 -7.43 13.14 0.74
N GLY A 123 -8.73 13.35 0.95
CA GLY A 123 -9.45 14.55 0.50
C GLY A 123 -9.79 14.55 -0.99
N LEU A 124 -9.67 13.40 -1.67
CA LEU A 124 -9.96 13.24 -3.09
C LEU A 124 -11.36 12.67 -3.32
N GLN A 125 -11.88 12.80 -4.54
CA GLN A 125 -13.18 12.24 -4.94
C GLN A 125 -12.99 11.25 -6.08
N VAL A 126 -13.73 10.14 -6.04
CA VAL A 126 -13.85 9.23 -7.18
C VAL A 126 -14.89 9.82 -8.13
N LYS A 127 -14.49 10.03 -9.36
CA LYS A 127 -15.40 10.47 -10.45
C LYS A 127 -16.05 9.26 -11.12
#